data_ea31ae02c61e93d418e3e4aba33ab27a
#
_entry.id   ea31ae02c61e93d418e3e4aba33ab27a
#
_cell.length_a   1.000
_cell.length_b   1.000
_cell.length_c   1.000
_cell.angle_alpha   90.00
_cell.angle_beta   90.00
_cell.angle_gamma   90.00
#
_symmetry.space_group_name_H-M   'P 1'
#
loop_
_entity.id
_entity.type
_entity.pdbx_description
1 polymer ?
#
loop_
_entity_poly.entity_id
_entity_poly.type
_entity_poly.pdbx_seq_one_letter_code
_entity_poly.pdbx_strand_id
1 'polypeptide(L)'
;MPYYKAVRPDGTDFATGTTRPVVGEWMPRIKGRLKLCKRGYHVSDVPAETLIGGSWPCRLFEVEIAEDVSPKHIAGHKRVVHTYRPLRELPAWQALGPNGEAVAALIERARSLTADEIQRLGAAWDAARVAAGSAAWDAAWDAARVAAWDAARGAAGSAAGSAARVAAGSAARVAAGSAARGAARGAALDAARGAAGGAAGGAAVGLVVRDL
;
A
#
# COMPACT_ATOMS: atom_id res chain seq x y z
N MET A 1 -4.75 -7.40 23.82
CA MET A 1 -4.09 -7.05 22.54
C MET A 1 -3.88 -5.53 22.56
N PRO A 2 -2.68 -5.01 22.27
CA PRO A 2 -2.47 -3.56 22.27
C PRO A 2 -3.20 -2.90 21.10
N TYR A 3 -3.61 -1.65 21.31
CA TYR A 3 -4.13 -0.79 20.25
C TYR A 3 -3.26 0.44 20.11
N TYR A 4 -3.35 1.09 18.96
CA TYR A 4 -2.50 2.21 18.59
C TYR A 4 -3.33 3.37 18.04
N LYS A 5 -2.85 4.59 18.28
CA LYS A 5 -3.46 5.82 17.78
C LYS A 5 -2.38 6.79 17.32
N ALA A 6 -2.42 7.19 16.05
CA ALA A 6 -1.64 8.31 15.57
C ALA A 6 -2.44 9.61 15.67
N VAL A 7 -1.73 10.69 15.98
CA VAL A 7 -2.24 12.06 16.00
C VAL A 7 -1.25 13.00 15.31
N ARG A 8 -1.66 14.23 15.02
CA ARG A 8 -0.80 15.25 14.40
C ARG A 8 0.42 15.56 15.26
N PRO A 9 1.47 16.16 14.71
CA PRO A 9 2.66 16.56 15.46
C PRO A 9 2.35 17.52 16.63
N ASP A 10 1.32 18.37 16.49
CA ASP A 10 0.86 19.28 17.54
C ASP A 10 0.05 18.58 18.64
N GLY A 11 -0.15 17.26 18.52
CA GLY A 11 -0.90 16.42 19.46
C GLY A 11 -2.39 16.38 19.18
N THR A 12 -2.93 17.07 18.18
CA THR A 12 -4.36 17.03 17.87
C THR A 12 -4.70 15.83 16.98
N ASP A 13 -5.93 15.32 17.07
CA ASP A 13 -6.36 14.22 16.20
C ASP A 13 -6.50 14.67 14.73
N PHE A 14 -6.34 13.72 13.81
CA PHE A 14 -6.41 14.02 12.37
C PHE A 14 -7.82 14.36 11.87
N ALA A 15 -8.86 13.90 12.56
CA ALA A 15 -10.22 14.04 12.09
C ALA A 15 -10.80 15.44 12.40
N THR A 16 -10.66 15.89 13.64
CA THR A 16 -11.27 17.15 14.10
C THR A 16 -10.24 18.28 14.26
N GLY A 17 -8.98 17.94 14.52
CA GLY A 17 -7.92 18.88 14.83
C GLY A 17 -8.06 19.56 16.20
N THR A 18 -8.96 19.06 17.05
CA THR A 18 -9.27 19.71 18.34
C THR A 18 -8.98 18.82 19.54
N THR A 19 -9.13 17.51 19.38
CA THR A 19 -8.99 16.54 20.46
C THR A 19 -7.53 16.20 20.69
N ARG A 20 -7.05 16.38 21.93
CA ARG A 20 -5.67 16.08 22.33
C ARG A 20 -5.66 14.97 23.35
N PRO A 21 -5.08 13.80 23.05
CA PRO A 21 -4.88 12.74 24.04
C PRO A 21 -3.81 13.13 25.05
N VAL A 22 -4.07 12.85 26.34
CA VAL A 22 -3.13 12.98 27.45
C VAL A 22 -2.85 11.60 27.99
N VAL A 23 -1.55 11.25 28.12
CA VAL A 23 -1.13 9.95 28.65
C VAL A 23 -1.69 9.73 30.04
N GLY A 24 -2.32 8.57 30.25
CA GLY A 24 -2.96 8.18 31.50
C GLY A 24 -4.42 8.63 31.65
N GLU A 25 -4.92 9.52 30.80
CA GLU A 25 -6.29 10.04 30.91
C GLU A 25 -7.21 9.40 29.86
N TRP A 26 -8.45 9.11 30.29
CA TRP A 26 -9.49 8.68 29.36
C TRP A 26 -9.97 9.84 28.52
N MET A 27 -10.03 9.60 27.20
CA MET A 27 -10.66 10.56 26.30
C MET A 27 -12.15 10.72 26.63
N PRO A 28 -12.74 11.92 26.43
CA PRO A 28 -14.17 12.13 26.61
C PRO A 28 -15.00 11.11 25.82
N ARG A 29 -15.94 10.44 26.50
CA ARG A 29 -16.74 9.40 25.88
C ARG A 29 -17.69 9.99 24.82
N ILE A 30 -17.59 9.52 23.58
CA ILE A 30 -18.51 9.88 22.50
C ILE A 30 -19.85 9.19 22.75
N LYS A 31 -20.91 9.96 22.93
CA LYS A 31 -22.28 9.46 23.18
C LYS A 31 -22.95 9.02 21.87
N GLY A 32 -23.86 8.05 21.97
CA GLY A 32 -24.69 7.60 20.86
C GLY A 32 -24.01 6.55 19.97
N ARG A 33 -24.62 6.25 18.82
CA ARG A 33 -24.19 5.14 17.95
C ARG A 33 -22.87 5.48 17.23
N LEU A 34 -21.90 4.59 17.35
CA LEU A 34 -20.65 4.66 16.59
C LEU A 34 -20.89 4.37 15.11
N LYS A 35 -20.08 5.00 14.26
CA LYS A 35 -20.08 4.77 12.81
C LYS A 35 -18.66 4.87 12.27
N LEU A 36 -18.18 3.79 11.65
CA LEU A 36 -16.86 3.76 11.00
C LEU A 36 -16.68 4.96 10.06
N CYS A 37 -15.51 5.58 10.14
CA CYS A 37 -15.10 6.76 9.38
C CYS A 37 -15.96 8.02 9.52
N LYS A 38 -16.94 8.02 10.44
CA LYS A 38 -17.84 9.17 10.65
C LYS A 38 -17.98 9.60 12.11
N ARG A 39 -18.10 8.68 13.04
CA ARG A 39 -18.36 9.01 14.46
C ARG A 39 -17.75 8.00 15.39
N GLY A 40 -16.86 8.43 16.25
CA GLY A 40 -16.11 7.64 17.20
C GLY A 40 -14.62 7.89 17.08
N TYR A 41 -13.86 7.45 18.06
CA TYR A 41 -12.42 7.44 17.97
C TYR A 41 -11.97 6.23 17.16
N HIS A 42 -11.02 6.44 16.26
CA HIS A 42 -10.43 5.37 15.46
C HIS A 42 -9.08 4.98 16.06
N VAL A 43 -8.94 3.70 16.35
CA VAL A 43 -7.70 3.06 16.79
C VAL A 43 -7.38 1.88 15.88
N SER A 44 -6.16 1.38 15.90
CA SER A 44 -5.74 0.21 15.13
C SER A 44 -5.06 -0.80 16.05
N ASP A 45 -5.13 -2.09 15.71
CA ASP A 45 -4.34 -3.14 16.35
C ASP A 45 -2.95 -3.30 15.70
N VAL A 46 -2.66 -2.52 14.66
CA VAL A 46 -1.36 -2.46 13.98
C VAL A 46 -0.88 -1.01 13.88
N PRO A 47 0.34 -0.67 14.35
CA PRO A 47 0.86 0.70 14.31
C PRO A 47 0.84 1.32 12.93
N ALA A 48 1.26 0.59 11.89
CA ALA A 48 1.33 1.08 10.51
C ALA A 48 -0.03 1.46 9.91
N GLU A 49 -1.12 0.87 10.40
CA GLU A 49 -2.48 1.16 9.93
C GLU A 49 -3.09 2.41 10.59
N THR A 50 -2.39 3.02 11.55
CA THR A 50 -2.88 4.23 12.23
C THR A 50 -2.86 5.47 11.34
N LEU A 51 -2.05 5.47 10.26
CA LEU A 51 -1.96 6.56 9.29
C LEU A 51 -3.02 6.49 8.18
N ILE A 52 -3.89 5.48 8.16
CA ILE A 52 -5.04 5.47 7.24
C ILE A 52 -5.98 6.63 7.59
N GLY A 53 -5.95 7.68 6.78
CA GLY A 53 -6.66 8.94 7.02
C GLY A 53 -5.89 9.94 7.91
N GLY A 54 -4.61 9.69 8.12
CA GLY A 54 -3.65 10.60 8.74
C GLY A 54 -2.51 10.97 7.79
N SER A 55 -1.45 11.57 8.32
CA SER A 55 -0.26 11.96 7.57
C SER A 55 0.99 11.88 8.43
N TRP A 56 2.14 11.78 7.78
CA TRP A 56 3.44 11.98 8.39
C TRP A 56 3.88 13.45 8.25
N PRO A 57 4.53 14.04 9.27
CA PRO A 57 4.89 13.47 10.56
C PRO A 57 3.69 13.34 11.50
N CYS A 58 3.81 12.44 12.46
CA CYS A 58 2.78 12.17 13.47
C CYS A 58 3.39 11.91 14.85
N ARG A 59 2.55 11.85 15.88
CA ARG A 59 2.85 11.24 17.16
C ARG A 59 2.06 9.94 17.26
N LEU A 60 2.65 8.90 17.81
CA LEU A 60 2.05 7.58 17.93
C LEU A 60 1.90 7.20 19.39
N PHE A 61 0.73 6.71 19.77
CA PHE A 61 0.45 6.24 21.12
C PHE A 61 0.01 4.77 21.12
N GLU A 62 0.51 4.02 22.07
CA GLU A 62 -0.16 2.80 22.51
C GLU A 62 -1.34 3.20 23.40
N VAL A 63 -2.50 2.60 23.14
CA VAL A 63 -3.74 2.98 23.80
C VAL A 63 -4.51 1.77 24.32
N GLU A 64 -5.26 2.00 25.38
CA GLU A 64 -6.25 1.09 25.93
C GLU A 64 -7.65 1.51 25.49
N ILE A 65 -8.54 0.56 25.27
CA ILE A 65 -9.95 0.79 24.99
C ILE A 65 -10.80 0.28 26.16
N ALA A 66 -11.92 0.96 26.45
CA ALA A 66 -12.72 0.67 27.63
C ALA A 66 -13.66 -0.54 27.49
N GLU A 67 -13.89 -1.00 26.28
CA GLU A 67 -14.92 -2.01 25.97
C GLU A 67 -14.54 -2.82 24.74
N ASP A 68 -15.07 -4.03 24.63
CA ASP A 68 -14.93 -4.88 23.45
C ASP A 68 -15.55 -4.23 22.22
N VAL A 69 -14.83 -4.32 21.10
CA VAL A 69 -15.28 -3.73 19.84
C VAL A 69 -16.21 -4.69 19.12
N SER A 70 -17.46 -4.27 18.94
CA SER A 70 -18.42 -5.03 18.14
C SER A 70 -17.92 -5.22 16.70
N PRO A 71 -18.13 -6.41 16.08
CA PRO A 71 -17.68 -6.69 14.70
C PRO A 71 -18.08 -5.62 13.67
N LYS A 72 -19.27 -5.02 13.83
CA LYS A 72 -19.73 -3.91 12.95
C LYS A 72 -18.92 -2.62 13.07
N HIS A 73 -18.05 -2.51 14.06
CA HIS A 73 -17.17 -1.37 14.30
C HIS A 73 -15.72 -1.67 13.91
N ILE A 74 -15.50 -2.76 13.17
CA ILE A 74 -14.19 -3.23 12.72
C ILE A 74 -14.15 -3.17 11.18
N ALA A 75 -13.06 -2.64 10.64
CA ALA A 75 -12.74 -2.70 9.22
C ALA A 75 -11.23 -2.95 9.07
N GLY A 76 -10.85 -4.17 8.72
CA GLY A 76 -9.45 -4.61 8.73
C GLY A 76 -8.85 -4.45 10.13
N HIS A 77 -7.75 -3.70 10.20
CA HIS A 77 -7.07 -3.35 11.45
C HIS A 77 -7.67 -2.14 12.17
N LYS A 78 -8.60 -1.44 11.56
CA LYS A 78 -9.24 -0.24 12.10
C LYS A 78 -10.41 -0.61 13.00
N ARG A 79 -10.48 0.03 14.15
CA ARG A 79 -11.56 -0.09 15.14
C ARG A 79 -12.14 1.28 15.42
N VAL A 80 -13.46 1.36 15.66
CA VAL A 80 -14.11 2.58 16.16
C VAL A 80 -14.62 2.34 17.57
N VAL A 81 -14.25 3.22 18.50
CA VAL A 81 -14.54 3.09 19.93
C VAL A 81 -15.14 4.37 20.50
N HIS A 82 -15.86 4.24 21.62
CA HIS A 82 -16.45 5.38 22.32
C HIS A 82 -15.42 6.22 23.06
N THR A 83 -14.39 5.59 23.57
CA THR A 83 -13.31 6.21 24.35
C THR A 83 -12.06 5.35 24.27
N TYR A 84 -10.92 5.94 24.54
CA TYR A 84 -9.63 5.26 24.72
C TYR A 84 -8.76 6.04 25.71
N ARG A 85 -7.75 5.40 26.25
CA ARG A 85 -6.75 5.98 27.14
C ARG A 85 -5.37 5.79 26.55
N PRO A 86 -4.60 6.83 26.24
CA PRO A 86 -3.21 6.69 25.87
C PRO A 86 -2.40 6.15 27.08
N LEU A 87 -1.65 5.09 26.86
CA LEU A 87 -0.81 4.47 27.89
C LEU A 87 0.60 5.05 27.87
N ARG A 88 1.15 5.21 26.69
CA ARG A 88 2.47 5.80 26.44
C ARG A 88 2.61 6.25 25.00
N GLU A 89 3.52 7.18 24.78
CA GLU A 89 3.96 7.56 23.44
C GLU A 89 5.02 6.59 22.95
N LEU A 90 4.93 6.22 21.68
CA LEU A 90 5.86 5.32 21.01
C LEU A 90 6.67 6.09 19.97
N PRO A 91 7.84 5.57 19.55
CA PRO A 91 8.55 6.13 18.41
C PRO A 91 7.63 6.25 17.20
N ALA A 92 7.45 7.47 16.69
CA ALA A 92 6.50 7.77 15.62
C ALA A 92 6.74 6.94 14.36
N TRP A 93 8.01 6.59 14.07
CA TRP A 93 8.39 5.79 12.91
C TRP A 93 7.72 4.41 12.87
N GLN A 94 7.25 3.85 14.00
CA GLN A 94 6.50 2.58 14.00
C GLN A 94 5.19 2.69 13.19
N ALA A 95 4.65 3.89 13.03
CA ALA A 95 3.50 4.14 12.15
C ALA A 95 3.82 4.02 10.65
N LEU A 96 5.10 3.97 10.28
CA LEU A 96 5.56 3.78 8.90
C LEU A 96 5.83 2.30 8.54
N GLY A 97 5.57 1.39 9.47
CA GLY A 97 5.70 -0.06 9.25
C GLY A 97 7.04 -0.65 9.70
N PRO A 98 7.36 -1.89 9.28
CA PRO A 98 8.51 -2.64 9.76
C PRO A 98 9.87 -1.95 9.54
N ASN A 99 10.00 -1.21 8.44
CA ASN A 99 11.20 -0.44 8.10
C ASN A 99 11.04 1.06 8.43
N GLY A 100 10.11 1.39 9.32
CA GLY A 100 9.68 2.76 9.59
C GLY A 100 10.80 3.69 10.03
N GLU A 101 11.76 3.20 10.79
CA GLU A 101 12.90 3.99 11.24
C GLU A 101 13.76 4.45 10.04
N ALA A 102 14.11 3.52 9.16
CA ALA A 102 14.85 3.85 7.93
C ALA A 102 14.05 4.78 7.01
N VAL A 103 12.73 4.56 6.89
CA VAL A 103 11.85 5.43 6.10
C VAL A 103 11.80 6.84 6.69
N ALA A 104 11.68 6.97 8.02
CA ALA A 104 11.70 8.28 8.69
C ALA A 104 13.03 9.03 8.46
N ALA A 105 14.16 8.31 8.57
CA ALA A 105 15.49 8.86 8.28
C ALA A 105 15.60 9.33 6.82
N LEU A 106 15.09 8.56 5.87
CA LEU A 106 15.05 8.95 4.44
C LEU A 106 14.18 10.19 4.20
N ILE A 107 13.02 10.29 4.85
CA ILE A 107 12.17 11.48 4.74
C ILE A 107 12.91 12.71 5.28
N GLU A 108 13.62 12.56 6.38
CA GLU A 108 14.38 13.66 6.97
C GLU A 108 15.57 14.05 6.07
N ARG A 109 16.29 13.07 5.53
CA ARG A 109 17.34 13.30 4.54
C ARG A 109 16.80 13.98 3.28
N ALA A 110 15.61 13.57 2.82
CA ALA A 110 14.98 14.16 1.64
C ALA A 110 14.72 15.67 1.77
N ARG A 111 14.52 16.16 2.99
CA ARG A 111 14.35 17.61 3.25
C ARG A 111 15.62 18.44 3.04
N SER A 112 16.77 17.81 3.12
CA SER A 112 18.08 18.46 2.97
C SER A 112 18.75 18.16 1.61
N LEU A 113 18.03 17.54 0.67
CA LEU A 113 18.55 17.24 -0.66
C LEU A 113 18.83 18.53 -1.44
N THR A 114 19.97 18.55 -2.10
CA THR A 114 20.30 19.58 -3.08
C THR A 114 19.52 19.41 -4.37
N ALA A 115 19.47 20.45 -5.21
CA ALA A 115 18.81 20.37 -6.51
C ALA A 115 19.40 19.25 -7.39
N ASP A 116 20.73 19.05 -7.37
CA ASP A 116 21.41 18.01 -8.14
C ASP A 116 21.06 16.60 -7.64
N GLU A 117 20.96 16.42 -6.33
CA GLU A 117 20.52 15.14 -5.72
C GLU A 117 19.08 14.83 -6.09
N ILE A 118 18.20 15.81 -6.05
CA ILE A 118 16.78 15.68 -6.46
C ILE A 118 16.71 15.26 -7.93
N GLN A 119 17.48 15.89 -8.80
CA GLN A 119 17.51 15.55 -10.22
C GLN A 119 18.05 14.12 -10.45
N ARG A 120 19.13 13.72 -9.76
CA ARG A 120 19.68 12.36 -9.84
C ARG A 120 18.69 11.31 -9.33
N LEU A 121 18.01 11.58 -8.21
CA LEU A 121 16.96 10.69 -7.69
C LEU A 121 15.78 10.57 -8.65
N GLY A 122 15.35 11.68 -9.25
CA GLY A 122 14.28 11.68 -10.26
C GLY A 122 14.65 10.83 -11.46
N ALA A 123 15.87 11.00 -12.00
CA ALA A 123 16.36 10.21 -13.12
C ALA A 123 16.47 8.72 -12.78
N ALA A 124 16.97 8.37 -11.59
CA ALA A 124 17.06 6.99 -11.11
C ALA A 124 15.67 6.35 -10.92
N TRP A 125 14.70 7.11 -10.40
CA TRP A 125 13.32 6.68 -10.28
C TRP A 125 12.68 6.40 -11.65
N ASP A 126 12.85 7.31 -12.59
CA ASP A 126 12.29 7.15 -13.94
C ASP A 126 12.92 5.96 -14.67
N ALA A 127 14.25 5.77 -14.54
CA ALA A 127 14.94 4.62 -15.11
C ALA A 127 14.44 3.30 -14.49
N ALA A 128 14.29 3.23 -13.16
CA ALA A 128 13.78 2.06 -12.47
C ALA A 128 12.32 1.76 -12.86
N ARG A 129 11.48 2.78 -12.99
CA ARG A 129 10.09 2.66 -13.42
C ARG A 129 9.97 2.13 -14.85
N VAL A 130 10.81 2.65 -15.75
CA VAL A 130 10.84 2.19 -17.15
C VAL A 130 11.34 0.74 -17.22
N ALA A 131 12.43 0.40 -16.54
CA ALA A 131 12.98 -0.96 -16.51
C ALA A 131 11.97 -1.97 -15.93
N ALA A 132 11.33 -1.63 -14.81
CA ALA A 132 10.32 -2.47 -14.19
C ALA A 132 9.09 -2.64 -15.08
N GLY A 133 8.64 -1.56 -15.73
CA GLY A 133 7.52 -1.58 -16.67
C GLY A 133 7.79 -2.45 -17.89
N SER A 134 8.98 -2.34 -18.49
CA SER A 134 9.39 -3.16 -19.63
C SER A 134 9.50 -4.63 -19.26
N ALA A 135 10.21 -4.96 -18.18
CA ALA A 135 10.39 -6.33 -17.74
C ALA A 135 9.05 -7.01 -17.38
N ALA A 136 8.16 -6.30 -16.69
CA ALA A 136 6.85 -6.82 -16.35
C ALA A 136 5.95 -7.02 -17.59
N TRP A 137 6.04 -6.10 -18.54
CA TRP A 137 5.31 -6.20 -19.81
C TRP A 137 5.78 -7.40 -20.63
N ASP A 138 7.10 -7.56 -20.80
CA ASP A 138 7.69 -8.64 -21.56
C ASP A 138 7.34 -10.01 -20.94
N ALA A 139 7.48 -10.13 -19.62
CA ALA A 139 7.12 -11.37 -18.90
C ALA A 139 5.63 -11.70 -19.01
N ALA A 140 4.76 -10.70 -18.86
CA ALA A 140 3.32 -10.89 -18.97
C ALA A 140 2.90 -11.24 -20.41
N TRP A 141 3.53 -10.62 -21.40
CA TRP A 141 3.29 -10.91 -22.80
C TRP A 141 3.72 -12.34 -23.19
N ASP A 142 4.92 -12.75 -22.76
CA ASP A 142 5.40 -14.09 -23.03
C ASP A 142 4.54 -15.18 -22.35
N ALA A 143 4.16 -14.97 -21.08
CA ALA A 143 3.26 -15.87 -20.36
C ALA A 143 1.89 -15.97 -21.05
N ALA A 144 1.32 -14.84 -21.45
CA ALA A 144 0.04 -14.79 -22.14
C ALA A 144 0.11 -15.44 -23.54
N ARG A 145 1.22 -15.25 -24.24
CA ARG A 145 1.47 -15.88 -25.53
C ARG A 145 1.55 -17.41 -25.43
N VAL A 146 2.30 -17.91 -24.44
CA VAL A 146 2.39 -19.35 -24.19
C VAL A 146 1.03 -19.94 -23.83
N ALA A 147 0.30 -19.33 -22.89
CA ALA A 147 -1.05 -19.78 -22.52
C ALA A 147 -2.03 -19.77 -23.70
N ALA A 148 -1.97 -18.74 -24.55
CA ALA A 148 -2.80 -18.63 -25.75
C ALA A 148 -2.48 -19.72 -26.78
N TRP A 149 -1.19 -20.01 -26.98
CA TRP A 149 -0.76 -21.10 -27.88
C TRP A 149 -1.21 -22.48 -27.37
N ASP A 150 -1.10 -22.75 -26.10
CA ASP A 150 -1.51 -24.03 -25.50
C ASP A 150 -3.03 -24.19 -25.55
N ALA A 151 -3.78 -23.14 -25.26
CA ALA A 151 -5.24 -23.14 -25.41
C ALA A 151 -5.67 -23.32 -26.88
N ALA A 152 -5.04 -22.63 -27.82
CA ALA A 152 -5.33 -22.77 -29.25
C ALA A 152 -4.96 -24.15 -29.76
N ARG A 153 -3.85 -24.71 -29.33
CA ARG A 153 -3.41 -26.09 -29.70
C ARG A 153 -4.35 -27.14 -29.13
N GLY A 154 -4.79 -26.98 -27.87
CA GLY A 154 -5.78 -27.87 -27.25
C GLY A 154 -7.13 -27.80 -27.94
N ALA A 155 -7.63 -26.62 -28.26
CA ALA A 155 -8.87 -26.45 -29.01
C ALA A 155 -8.78 -27.00 -30.44
N ALA A 156 -7.66 -26.79 -31.14
CA ALA A 156 -7.44 -27.32 -32.48
C ALA A 156 -7.27 -28.84 -32.49
N GLY A 157 -6.66 -29.41 -31.47
CA GLY A 157 -6.50 -30.87 -31.32
C GLY A 157 -7.81 -31.61 -31.08
N SER A 158 -8.83 -30.98 -30.55
CA SER A 158 -10.15 -31.53 -30.29
C SER A 158 -11.14 -31.37 -31.46
N ALA A 159 -10.81 -30.57 -32.48
CA ALA A 159 -11.68 -30.30 -33.61
C ALA A 159 -11.32 -31.20 -34.82
N ALA A 160 -12.15 -32.16 -35.15
CA ALA A 160 -11.99 -33.03 -36.30
C ALA A 160 -12.37 -32.31 -37.60
N GLY A 161 -11.40 -31.73 -38.28
CA GLY A 161 -11.59 -31.17 -39.64
C GLY A 161 -10.87 -29.80 -39.89
N SER A 162 -10.47 -29.55 -41.15
CA SER A 162 -9.70 -28.37 -41.50
C SER A 162 -10.48 -27.06 -41.34
N ALA A 163 -11.79 -27.06 -41.56
CA ALA A 163 -12.66 -25.90 -41.43
C ALA A 163 -12.82 -25.52 -39.93
N ALA A 164 -12.97 -26.49 -39.06
CA ALA A 164 -13.04 -26.30 -37.64
C ALA A 164 -11.69 -25.78 -37.08
N ARG A 165 -10.55 -26.27 -37.60
CA ARG A 165 -9.21 -25.79 -37.24
C ARG A 165 -9.00 -24.31 -37.58
N VAL A 166 -9.46 -23.88 -38.76
CA VAL A 166 -9.32 -22.46 -39.16
C VAL A 166 -10.22 -21.56 -38.33
N ALA A 167 -11.48 -21.95 -38.12
CA ALA A 167 -12.41 -21.18 -37.28
C ALA A 167 -11.96 -21.14 -35.83
N ALA A 168 -11.58 -22.28 -35.24
CA ALA A 168 -11.06 -22.33 -33.88
C ALA A 168 -9.74 -21.56 -33.73
N GLY A 169 -8.84 -21.67 -34.70
CA GLY A 169 -7.58 -20.95 -34.71
C GLY A 169 -7.77 -19.43 -34.85
N SER A 170 -8.78 -18.98 -35.58
CA SER A 170 -9.11 -17.54 -35.69
C SER A 170 -9.81 -17.03 -34.44
N ALA A 171 -10.80 -17.78 -33.93
CA ALA A 171 -11.50 -17.42 -32.69
C ALA A 171 -10.56 -17.45 -31.48
N ALA A 172 -9.70 -18.47 -31.38
CA ALA A 172 -8.73 -18.57 -30.30
C ALA A 172 -7.67 -17.46 -30.37
N ARG A 173 -7.21 -17.06 -31.56
CA ARG A 173 -6.28 -15.92 -31.70
C ARG A 173 -6.91 -14.60 -31.30
N VAL A 174 -8.17 -14.35 -31.65
CA VAL A 174 -8.86 -13.13 -31.28
C VAL A 174 -9.15 -13.09 -29.77
N ALA A 175 -9.67 -14.20 -29.22
CA ALA A 175 -9.96 -14.32 -27.79
C ALA A 175 -8.67 -14.27 -26.94
N ALA A 176 -7.63 -15.02 -27.35
CA ALA A 176 -6.34 -15.03 -26.69
C ALA A 176 -5.62 -13.69 -26.79
N GLY A 177 -5.69 -13.02 -27.94
CA GLY A 177 -5.14 -11.67 -28.12
C GLY A 177 -5.84 -10.62 -27.26
N SER A 178 -7.14 -10.76 -27.00
CA SER A 178 -7.90 -9.87 -26.10
C SER A 178 -7.63 -10.18 -24.64
N ALA A 179 -7.65 -11.44 -24.25
CA ALA A 179 -7.33 -11.91 -22.90
C ALA A 179 -5.87 -11.62 -22.55
N ALA A 180 -4.93 -11.88 -23.48
CA ALA A 180 -3.52 -11.60 -23.32
C ALA A 180 -3.24 -10.10 -23.10
N ARG A 181 -3.87 -9.23 -23.89
CA ARG A 181 -3.74 -7.77 -23.69
C ARG A 181 -4.31 -7.31 -22.36
N GLY A 182 -5.45 -7.86 -21.93
CA GLY A 182 -6.06 -7.55 -20.64
C GLY A 182 -5.20 -8.03 -19.46
N ALA A 183 -4.79 -9.29 -19.50
CA ALA A 183 -3.93 -9.90 -18.47
C ALA A 183 -2.54 -9.26 -18.42
N ALA A 184 -1.91 -9.01 -19.58
CA ALA A 184 -0.62 -8.34 -19.66
C ALA A 184 -0.68 -6.92 -19.10
N ARG A 185 -1.76 -6.17 -19.38
CA ARG A 185 -1.95 -4.82 -18.86
C ARG A 185 -2.16 -4.81 -17.34
N GLY A 186 -2.95 -5.73 -16.80
CA GLY A 186 -3.16 -5.88 -15.35
C GLY A 186 -1.88 -6.29 -14.64
N ALA A 187 -1.26 -7.38 -15.08
CA ALA A 187 -0.03 -7.91 -14.50
C ALA A 187 1.15 -6.93 -14.61
N ALA A 188 1.28 -6.22 -15.74
CA ALA A 188 2.31 -5.19 -15.92
C ALA A 188 2.12 -4.01 -14.97
N LEU A 189 0.88 -3.56 -14.76
CA LEU A 189 0.57 -2.48 -13.83
C LEU A 189 0.86 -2.87 -12.38
N ASP A 190 0.49 -4.08 -11.98
CA ASP A 190 0.67 -4.55 -10.61
C ASP A 190 2.15 -4.88 -10.31
N ALA A 191 2.84 -5.54 -11.27
CA ALA A 191 4.27 -5.82 -11.14
C ALA A 191 5.11 -4.54 -11.22
N ALA A 192 4.74 -3.57 -12.07
CA ALA A 192 5.44 -2.28 -12.14
C ALA A 192 5.29 -1.47 -10.85
N ARG A 193 4.10 -1.49 -10.20
CA ARG A 193 3.90 -0.85 -8.89
C ARG A 193 4.75 -1.51 -7.81
N GLY A 194 4.80 -2.87 -7.79
CA GLY A 194 5.59 -3.61 -6.83
C GLY A 194 7.09 -3.43 -7.03
N ALA A 195 7.57 -3.56 -8.27
CA ALA A 195 9.00 -3.46 -8.60
C ALA A 195 9.51 -2.01 -8.50
N ALA A 196 8.70 -1.01 -8.90
CA ALA A 196 9.08 0.39 -8.76
C ALA A 196 9.20 0.79 -7.30
N GLY A 197 8.29 0.30 -6.43
CA GLY A 197 8.40 0.50 -4.99
C GLY A 197 9.68 -0.09 -4.40
N GLY A 198 10.04 -1.32 -4.82
CA GLY A 198 11.26 -1.99 -4.37
C GLY A 198 12.55 -1.38 -4.94
N ALA A 199 12.59 -1.10 -6.24
CA ALA A 199 13.77 -0.57 -6.92
C ALA A 199 14.07 0.88 -6.51
N ALA A 200 13.04 1.71 -6.34
CA ALA A 200 13.21 3.09 -5.86
C ALA A 200 13.66 3.15 -4.40
N GLY A 201 13.13 2.25 -3.56
CA GLY A 201 13.63 2.10 -2.19
C GLY A 201 15.10 1.71 -2.16
N GLY A 202 15.51 0.74 -2.98
CA GLY A 202 16.89 0.28 -3.09
C GLY A 202 17.84 1.35 -3.65
N ALA A 203 17.42 2.07 -4.69
CA ALA A 203 18.23 3.15 -5.30
C ALA A 203 18.37 4.34 -4.34
N ALA A 204 17.30 4.73 -3.65
CA ALA A 204 17.35 5.81 -2.68
C ALA A 204 18.25 5.47 -1.49
N VAL A 205 18.15 4.24 -0.96
CA VAL A 205 19.02 3.74 0.12
C VAL A 205 20.48 3.69 -0.35
N GLY A 206 20.75 3.19 -1.56
CA GLY A 206 22.08 3.11 -2.11
C GLY A 206 22.74 4.48 -2.31
N LEU A 207 21.98 5.52 -2.65
CA LEU A 207 22.47 6.89 -2.80
C LEU A 207 22.85 7.51 -1.46
N VAL A 208 21.99 7.29 -0.44
CA VAL A 208 22.21 7.83 0.92
C VAL A 208 23.38 7.16 1.62
N VAL A 209 23.61 5.86 1.39
CA VAL A 209 24.70 5.10 2.04
C VAL A 209 26.06 5.37 1.40
N ARG A 210 26.13 5.81 0.12
CA ARG A 210 27.42 6.14 -0.53
C ARG A 210 28.01 7.49 -0.12
N ASP A 211 27.20 8.39 0.40
CA ASP A 211 27.61 9.74 0.80
C ASP A 211 27.75 9.91 2.34
N LEU A 212 27.63 8.81 3.11
CA LEU A 212 27.96 8.69 4.54
C LEU A 212 29.27 7.93 4.73
#